data_a9b3b4be94111f1c0d06264a4e0eea97
#
_entry.id   a9b3b4be94111f1c0d06264a4e0eea97
#
_cell.length_a   1.000
_cell.length_b   1.000
_cell.length_c   1.000
_cell.angle_alpha   90.00
_cell.angle_beta   90.00
_cell.angle_gamma   90.00
#
_symmetry.space_group_name_H-M   'P 1'
#
loop_
_entity.id
_entity.type
_entity.pdbx_description
1 polymer ?
#
loop_
_entity_poly.entity_id
_entity_poly.type
_entity_poly.pdbx_seq_one_letter_code
_entity_poly.pdbx_strand_id
1 'polypeptide(L)'
;FYSGKNFKKIFLSTGLADFNKVNLALKVLSMSQKYKNFESCCKNINLKKITNYSILKNKLTIFQCTSSYPCQDAEVNLNVLESYKKKYQLDIGFSDHTIGTELALVSVGFGCRYIEKHFTLNKRSKGPDHSTSINYEELKYLSYALKKTSKALGSFKKKVTYSEKKNKKAVRKTYYFKNRILKNSVISLDDLIFKRPFIKENSFKIFNTLGKKSINIKKIDSAL
;
A
#
# COMPACT_ATOMS: atom_id res chain seq x y z
N PHE A 1 -18.57 -24.13 3.04
CA PHE A 1 -18.16 -25.08 4.06
C PHE A 1 -17.15 -26.10 3.50
N TYR A 2 -17.49 -26.84 2.44
CA TYR A 2 -16.64 -27.88 1.85
C TYR A 2 -15.28 -27.34 1.38
N SER A 3 -15.27 -26.18 0.73
CA SER A 3 -14.01 -25.52 0.33
C SER A 3 -13.12 -25.22 1.54
N GLY A 4 -13.72 -24.71 2.63
CA GLY A 4 -12.99 -24.45 3.87
C GLY A 4 -12.37 -25.69 4.46
N LYS A 5 -13.01 -26.87 4.32
CA LYS A 5 -12.52 -28.13 4.85
C LYS A 5 -11.41 -28.77 4.02
N ASN A 6 -11.58 -28.78 2.70
CA ASN A 6 -10.81 -29.62 1.80
C ASN A 6 -9.61 -28.94 1.13
N PHE A 7 -9.60 -27.59 1.06
CA PHE A 7 -8.54 -26.86 0.36
C PHE A 7 -7.62 -26.13 1.33
N LYS A 8 -6.32 -26.13 1.02
CA LYS A 8 -5.29 -25.40 1.78
C LYS A 8 -5.32 -23.90 1.50
N LYS A 9 -5.68 -23.50 0.28
CA LYS A 9 -5.80 -22.10 -0.15
C LYS A 9 -7.14 -21.89 -0.85
N ILE A 10 -7.81 -20.79 -0.52
CA ILE A 10 -9.13 -20.43 -1.04
C ILE A 10 -9.08 -18.99 -1.52
N PHE A 11 -9.56 -18.73 -2.71
CA PHE A 11 -9.84 -17.41 -3.26
C PHE A 11 -11.36 -17.22 -3.28
N LEU A 12 -11.85 -16.21 -2.59
CA LEU A 12 -13.28 -15.90 -2.48
C LEU A 12 -13.59 -14.63 -3.22
N SER A 13 -14.10 -14.74 -4.44
CA SER A 13 -14.64 -13.62 -5.20
C SER A 13 -15.98 -13.17 -4.62
N THR A 14 -16.19 -11.84 -4.54
CA THR A 14 -17.34 -11.24 -3.86
C THR A 14 -18.32 -10.55 -4.82
N GLY A 15 -18.28 -10.90 -6.10
CA GLY A 15 -19.24 -10.41 -7.09
C GLY A 15 -20.69 -10.68 -6.65
N LEU A 16 -21.60 -9.72 -6.88
CA LEU A 16 -23.00 -9.75 -6.48
C LEU A 16 -23.26 -9.93 -4.96
N ALA A 17 -22.24 -9.73 -4.11
CA ALA A 17 -22.36 -9.85 -2.67
C ALA A 17 -22.17 -8.51 -1.96
N ASP A 18 -23.06 -8.21 -1.04
CA ASP A 18 -22.86 -7.14 -0.05
C ASP A 18 -22.03 -7.64 1.15
N PHE A 19 -21.70 -6.73 2.08
CA PHE A 19 -20.96 -7.09 3.30
C PHE A 19 -21.65 -8.16 4.16
N ASN A 20 -22.98 -8.28 4.13
CA ASN A 20 -23.70 -9.28 4.92
C ASN A 20 -23.47 -10.67 4.34
N LYS A 21 -23.53 -10.80 3.03
CA LYS A 21 -23.25 -12.05 2.32
C LYS A 21 -21.78 -12.47 2.47
N VAL A 22 -20.84 -11.51 2.34
CA VAL A 22 -19.42 -11.78 2.59
C VAL A 22 -19.19 -12.24 4.04
N ASN A 23 -19.77 -11.56 5.03
CA ASN A 23 -19.67 -11.96 6.43
C ASN A 23 -20.23 -13.39 6.64
N LEU A 24 -21.36 -13.71 6.05
CA LEU A 24 -21.94 -15.06 6.14
C LEU A 24 -20.99 -16.11 5.58
N ALA A 25 -20.44 -15.87 4.38
CA ALA A 25 -19.48 -16.78 3.75
C ALA A 25 -18.25 -17.02 4.64
N LEU A 26 -17.68 -15.95 5.20
CA LEU A 26 -16.53 -16.04 6.11
C LEU A 26 -16.86 -16.83 7.38
N LYS A 27 -18.04 -16.63 7.95
CA LYS A 27 -18.50 -17.39 9.12
C LYS A 27 -18.61 -18.88 8.81
N VAL A 28 -19.23 -19.24 7.69
CA VAL A 28 -19.36 -20.63 7.26
C VAL A 28 -17.99 -21.27 6.98
N LEU A 29 -17.08 -20.54 6.32
CA LEU A 29 -15.72 -21.01 6.09
C LEU A 29 -14.95 -21.21 7.41
N SER A 30 -15.09 -20.31 8.38
CA SER A 30 -14.47 -20.46 9.70
C SER A 30 -14.97 -21.69 10.45
N MET A 31 -16.26 -21.96 10.36
CA MET A 31 -16.88 -23.11 11.03
C MET A 31 -16.52 -24.44 10.38
N SER A 32 -16.14 -24.44 9.11
CA SER A 32 -15.70 -25.67 8.42
C SER A 32 -14.52 -26.37 9.12
N GLN A 33 -13.72 -25.62 9.88
CA GLN A 33 -12.59 -26.15 10.65
C GLN A 33 -13.03 -26.82 11.95
N LYS A 34 -14.24 -26.53 12.46
CA LYS A 34 -14.71 -26.96 13.77
C LYS A 34 -15.70 -28.14 13.69
N TYR A 35 -16.48 -28.23 12.62
CA TYR A 35 -17.53 -29.24 12.48
C TYR A 35 -17.16 -30.33 11.48
N LYS A 36 -17.57 -31.56 11.79
CA LYS A 36 -17.29 -32.74 10.96
C LYS A 36 -17.95 -32.64 9.59
N ASN A 37 -19.18 -32.19 9.53
CA ASN A 37 -19.97 -32.03 8.30
C ASN A 37 -20.84 -30.77 8.34
N PHE A 38 -21.43 -30.42 7.19
CA PHE A 38 -22.23 -29.21 7.04
C PHE A 38 -23.52 -29.24 7.87
N GLU A 39 -24.16 -30.37 7.95
CA GLU A 39 -25.39 -30.55 8.74
C GLU A 39 -25.15 -30.30 10.23
N SER A 40 -24.09 -30.87 10.79
CA SER A 40 -23.65 -30.61 12.15
C SER A 40 -23.31 -29.14 12.38
N CYS A 41 -22.72 -28.47 11.39
CA CYS A 41 -22.49 -27.03 11.42
C CYS A 41 -23.81 -26.26 11.50
N CYS A 42 -24.79 -26.56 10.63
CA CYS A 42 -26.07 -25.87 10.60
C CYS A 42 -26.86 -26.00 11.92
N LYS A 43 -26.86 -27.20 12.53
CA LYS A 43 -27.54 -27.43 13.81
C LYS A 43 -26.95 -26.66 15.00
N ASN A 44 -25.65 -26.43 14.98
CA ASN A 44 -24.90 -25.89 16.14
C ASN A 44 -24.33 -24.48 15.93
N ILE A 45 -24.51 -23.88 14.76
CA ILE A 45 -23.89 -22.60 14.42
C ILE A 45 -24.59 -21.44 15.12
N ASN A 46 -23.84 -20.69 15.94
CA ASN A 46 -24.25 -19.39 16.41
C ASN A 46 -23.49 -18.31 15.62
N LEU A 47 -24.04 -17.90 14.49
CA LEU A 47 -23.46 -16.94 13.59
C LEU A 47 -23.16 -15.58 14.24
N LYS A 48 -23.92 -15.18 15.27
CA LYS A 48 -23.73 -13.91 15.96
C LYS A 48 -22.41 -13.87 16.75
N LYS A 49 -21.94 -15.01 17.26
CA LYS A 49 -20.71 -15.13 18.06
C LYS A 49 -19.42 -15.16 17.24
N ILE A 50 -19.49 -15.28 15.90
CA ILE A 50 -18.30 -15.35 15.05
C ILE A 50 -17.94 -13.93 14.58
N THR A 51 -16.92 -13.36 15.20
CA THR A 51 -16.39 -12.03 14.90
C THR A 51 -14.92 -12.03 14.52
N ASN A 52 -14.21 -13.15 14.78
CA ASN A 52 -12.78 -13.30 14.51
C ASN A 52 -12.56 -14.35 13.40
N TYR A 53 -11.85 -13.96 12.38
CA TYR A 53 -11.55 -14.79 11.20
C TYR A 53 -10.08 -15.24 11.14
N SER A 54 -9.32 -15.14 12.24
CA SER A 54 -7.89 -15.49 12.29
C SER A 54 -7.60 -16.93 11.85
N ILE A 55 -8.55 -17.86 12.08
CA ILE A 55 -8.47 -19.25 11.63
C ILE A 55 -8.37 -19.37 10.09
N LEU A 56 -8.83 -18.37 9.35
CA LEU A 56 -8.76 -18.30 7.88
C LEU A 56 -7.49 -17.59 7.38
N LYS A 57 -6.67 -17.04 8.29
CA LYS A 57 -5.43 -16.36 7.94
C LYS A 57 -4.50 -17.32 7.20
N ASN A 58 -3.85 -16.84 6.15
CA ASN A 58 -3.02 -17.61 5.23
C ASN A 58 -3.76 -18.66 4.36
N LYS A 59 -5.00 -18.99 4.70
CA LYS A 59 -5.85 -19.94 3.96
C LYS A 59 -6.76 -19.23 2.97
N LEU A 60 -7.32 -18.08 3.36
CA LEU A 60 -8.31 -17.35 2.57
C LEU A 60 -7.77 -16.01 2.09
N THR A 61 -8.02 -15.72 0.83
CA THR A 61 -7.90 -14.38 0.24
C THR A 61 -9.28 -13.94 -0.23
N ILE A 62 -9.69 -12.73 0.15
CA ILE A 62 -10.98 -12.15 -0.28
C ILE A 62 -10.69 -11.26 -1.49
N PHE A 63 -11.40 -11.50 -2.59
CA PHE A 63 -11.28 -10.71 -3.80
C PHE A 63 -12.42 -9.70 -3.90
N GLN A 64 -12.07 -8.40 -4.01
CA GLN A 64 -13.03 -7.42 -4.54
C GLN A 64 -13.29 -7.77 -5.98
N CYS A 65 -14.55 -7.86 -6.34
CA CYS A 65 -15.01 -8.26 -7.66
C CYS A 65 -16.32 -7.56 -7.98
N THR A 66 -16.45 -7.03 -9.19
CA THR A 66 -17.72 -6.56 -9.77
C THR A 66 -18.06 -7.46 -10.94
N SER A 67 -19.19 -8.18 -10.85
CA SER A 67 -19.63 -9.12 -11.89
C SER A 67 -20.32 -8.37 -13.03
N SER A 68 -19.54 -7.62 -13.79
CA SER A 68 -19.92 -6.93 -15.04
C SER A 68 -18.76 -7.07 -16.03
N TYR A 69 -19.01 -7.35 -17.29
CA TYR A 69 -18.01 -7.72 -18.29
C TYR A 69 -18.24 -6.96 -19.62
N PRO A 70 -17.51 -5.84 -19.89
CA PRO A 70 -16.53 -5.20 -19.00
C PRO A 70 -17.19 -4.47 -17.82
N CYS A 71 -16.47 -4.33 -16.74
CA CYS A 71 -16.84 -3.48 -15.62
C CYS A 71 -16.47 -2.02 -15.94
N GLN A 72 -17.38 -1.08 -15.66
CA GLN A 72 -17.08 0.34 -15.74
C GLN A 72 -16.20 0.77 -14.56
N ASP A 73 -15.24 1.65 -14.79
CA ASP A 73 -14.27 2.09 -13.77
C ASP A 73 -14.96 2.65 -12.51
N ALA A 74 -16.06 3.39 -12.69
CA ALA A 74 -16.84 3.96 -11.58
C ALA A 74 -17.51 2.92 -10.67
N GLU A 75 -17.69 1.68 -11.14
CA GLU A 75 -18.35 0.60 -10.42
C GLU A 75 -17.37 -0.35 -9.70
N VAL A 76 -16.06 -0.19 -9.92
CA VAL A 76 -15.02 -1.08 -9.35
C VAL A 76 -14.90 -0.94 -7.83
N ASN A 77 -15.07 0.27 -7.30
CA ASN A 77 -15.03 0.55 -5.86
C ASN A 77 -13.78 0.01 -5.15
N LEU A 78 -12.58 0.35 -5.61
CA LEU A 78 -11.31 -0.13 -5.02
C LEU A 78 -11.16 0.16 -3.52
N ASN A 79 -11.83 1.20 -2.99
CA ASN A 79 -11.84 1.50 -1.55
C ASN A 79 -12.42 0.35 -0.70
N VAL A 80 -13.20 -0.56 -1.28
CA VAL A 80 -13.69 -1.77 -0.60
C VAL A 80 -12.54 -2.68 -0.17
N LEU A 81 -11.43 -2.69 -0.90
CA LEU A 81 -10.21 -3.43 -0.54
C LEU A 81 -9.68 -3.02 0.84
N GLU A 82 -9.63 -1.71 1.10
CA GLU A 82 -9.22 -1.20 2.41
C GLU A 82 -10.21 -1.60 3.51
N SER A 83 -11.50 -1.56 3.20
CA SER A 83 -12.56 -2.00 4.11
C SER A 83 -12.43 -3.49 4.46
N TYR A 84 -12.14 -4.35 3.48
CA TYR A 84 -11.87 -5.77 3.72
C TYR A 84 -10.65 -5.98 4.61
N LYS A 85 -9.54 -5.29 4.30
CA LYS A 85 -8.30 -5.39 5.07
C LYS A 85 -8.49 -4.98 6.53
N LYS A 86 -9.15 -3.84 6.77
CA LYS A 86 -9.43 -3.33 8.12
C LYS A 86 -10.39 -4.24 8.88
N LYS A 87 -11.48 -4.69 8.23
CA LYS A 87 -12.54 -5.43 8.89
C LYS A 87 -12.19 -6.88 9.15
N TYR A 88 -11.55 -7.56 8.19
CA TYR A 88 -11.34 -9.00 8.24
C TYR A 88 -9.91 -9.41 8.61
N GLN A 89 -8.94 -8.53 8.42
CA GLN A 89 -7.50 -8.78 8.67
C GLN A 89 -6.99 -10.05 7.93
N LEU A 90 -7.55 -10.31 6.76
CA LEU A 90 -7.19 -11.39 5.85
C LEU A 90 -6.40 -10.85 4.64
N ASP A 91 -5.79 -11.75 3.88
CA ASP A 91 -5.24 -11.38 2.58
C ASP A 91 -6.37 -10.90 1.65
N ILE A 92 -6.06 -9.87 0.86
CA ILE A 92 -6.98 -9.33 -0.13
C ILE A 92 -6.44 -9.50 -1.54
N GLY A 93 -7.33 -9.64 -2.49
CA GLY A 93 -7.08 -9.70 -3.92
C GLY A 93 -8.08 -8.85 -4.69
N PHE A 94 -7.80 -8.67 -5.95
CA PHE A 94 -8.68 -7.95 -6.87
C PHE A 94 -8.96 -8.81 -8.12
N SER A 95 -10.24 -9.07 -8.38
CA SER A 95 -10.73 -9.68 -9.62
C SER A 95 -11.16 -8.56 -10.54
N ASP A 96 -10.32 -8.27 -11.51
CA ASP A 96 -10.41 -7.09 -12.37
C ASP A 96 -11.10 -7.43 -13.69
N HIS A 97 -12.31 -6.92 -13.88
CA HIS A 97 -13.11 -7.07 -15.11
C HIS A 97 -13.15 -5.78 -15.95
N THR A 98 -12.32 -4.79 -15.65
CA THR A 98 -12.20 -3.57 -16.44
C THR A 98 -11.37 -3.82 -17.71
N ILE A 99 -11.45 -2.91 -18.66
CA ILE A 99 -10.54 -2.88 -19.81
C ILE A 99 -9.19 -2.30 -19.35
N GLY A 100 -8.08 -2.83 -19.89
CA GLY A 100 -6.74 -2.35 -19.54
C GLY A 100 -6.15 -3.02 -18.32
N THR A 101 -5.11 -2.43 -17.74
CA THR A 101 -4.31 -2.99 -16.63
C THR A 101 -4.14 -2.03 -15.46
N GLU A 102 -4.63 -0.82 -15.59
CA GLU A 102 -4.37 0.32 -14.70
C GLU A 102 -4.94 0.07 -13.30
N LEU A 103 -6.19 -0.43 -13.21
CA LEU A 103 -6.84 -0.64 -11.92
C LEU A 103 -6.25 -1.83 -11.17
N ALA A 104 -5.78 -2.85 -11.90
CA ALA A 104 -4.98 -3.93 -11.33
C ALA A 104 -3.69 -3.39 -10.67
N LEU A 105 -3.00 -2.44 -11.31
CA LEU A 105 -1.81 -1.80 -10.73
C LEU A 105 -2.14 -0.95 -9.50
N VAL A 106 -3.21 -0.16 -9.56
CA VAL A 106 -3.67 0.67 -8.43
C VAL A 106 -4.01 -0.19 -7.22
N SER A 107 -4.63 -1.36 -7.42
CA SER A 107 -5.03 -2.26 -6.34
C SER A 107 -3.86 -2.74 -5.47
N VAL A 108 -2.64 -2.77 -6.01
CA VAL A 108 -1.41 -3.09 -5.26
C VAL A 108 -1.16 -2.06 -4.15
N GLY A 109 -1.50 -0.79 -4.39
CA GLY A 109 -1.41 0.29 -3.38
C GLY A 109 -2.32 0.04 -2.18
N PHE A 110 -3.46 -0.61 -2.37
CA PHE A 110 -4.35 -1.05 -1.28
C PHE A 110 -3.84 -2.30 -0.56
N GLY A 111 -2.81 -2.95 -1.08
CA GLY A 111 -2.18 -4.13 -0.50
C GLY A 111 -2.72 -5.45 -1.03
N CYS A 112 -3.32 -5.47 -2.22
CA CYS A 112 -3.67 -6.72 -2.90
C CYS A 112 -2.43 -7.58 -3.13
N ARG A 113 -2.53 -8.86 -2.77
CA ARG A 113 -1.47 -9.86 -2.98
C ARG A 113 -1.70 -10.70 -4.22
N TYR A 114 -2.92 -10.74 -4.72
CA TYR A 114 -3.35 -11.53 -5.85
C TYR A 114 -4.22 -10.68 -6.76
N ILE A 115 -3.98 -10.81 -8.05
CA ILE A 115 -4.76 -10.19 -9.12
C ILE A 115 -5.31 -11.31 -10.00
N GLU A 116 -6.60 -11.25 -10.28
CA GLU A 116 -7.29 -12.11 -11.23
C GLU A 116 -7.76 -11.24 -12.40
N LYS A 117 -7.54 -11.71 -13.62
CA LYS A 117 -7.93 -10.99 -14.82
C LYS A 117 -8.16 -11.96 -15.96
N HIS A 118 -9.17 -11.67 -16.78
CA HIS A 118 -9.44 -12.45 -18.00
C HIS A 118 -8.29 -12.35 -18.99
N PHE A 119 -7.90 -13.48 -19.54
CA PHE A 119 -6.82 -13.61 -20.50
C PHE A 119 -7.30 -14.27 -21.78
N THR A 120 -6.82 -13.79 -22.93
CA THR A 120 -7.08 -14.40 -24.23
C THR A 120 -5.84 -14.43 -25.12
N LEU A 121 -5.75 -15.42 -25.96
CA LEU A 121 -4.74 -15.45 -27.02
C LEU A 121 -5.10 -14.52 -28.19
N ASN A 122 -6.40 -14.30 -28.43
CA ASN A 122 -6.87 -13.43 -29.52
C ASN A 122 -8.16 -12.71 -29.13
N LYS A 123 -8.09 -11.39 -29.00
CA LYS A 123 -9.24 -10.52 -28.66
C LYS A 123 -10.37 -10.54 -29.71
N ARG A 124 -10.08 -10.99 -30.92
CA ARG A 124 -11.07 -11.10 -32.02
C ARG A 124 -11.77 -12.47 -32.04
N SER A 125 -11.44 -13.39 -31.16
CA SER A 125 -12.12 -14.69 -31.07
C SER A 125 -13.60 -14.50 -30.73
N LYS A 126 -14.42 -15.42 -31.18
CA LYS A 126 -15.85 -15.43 -30.84
C LYS A 126 -16.03 -15.83 -29.37
N GLY A 127 -16.85 -15.11 -28.62
CA GLY A 127 -17.15 -15.35 -27.22
C GLY A 127 -17.28 -14.04 -26.43
N PRO A 128 -17.95 -14.08 -25.27
CA PRO A 128 -18.32 -12.86 -24.55
C PRO A 128 -17.11 -12.11 -23.95
N ASP A 129 -16.06 -12.82 -23.54
CA ASP A 129 -15.00 -12.23 -22.74
C ASP A 129 -13.71 -11.89 -23.51
N HIS A 130 -13.56 -12.37 -24.77
CA HIS A 130 -12.32 -12.20 -25.53
C HIS A 130 -11.96 -10.74 -25.81
N SER A 131 -12.94 -9.92 -26.15
CA SER A 131 -12.73 -8.50 -26.48
C SER A 131 -12.27 -7.66 -25.30
N THR A 132 -12.64 -8.04 -24.08
CA THR A 132 -12.33 -7.34 -22.81
C THR A 132 -11.16 -7.93 -22.07
N SER A 133 -10.73 -9.15 -22.45
CA SER A 133 -9.58 -9.84 -21.87
C SER A 133 -8.26 -9.17 -22.22
N ILE A 134 -7.27 -9.32 -21.36
CA ILE A 134 -5.89 -8.94 -21.72
C ILE A 134 -5.26 -10.03 -22.61
N ASN A 135 -4.41 -9.62 -23.53
CA ASN A 135 -3.64 -10.51 -24.38
C ASN A 135 -2.25 -10.80 -23.76
N TYR A 136 -1.41 -11.53 -24.49
CA TYR A 136 -0.07 -11.93 -24.01
C TYR A 136 0.83 -10.72 -23.71
N GLU A 137 0.86 -9.71 -24.56
CA GLU A 137 1.72 -8.53 -24.35
C GLU A 137 1.23 -7.70 -23.15
N GLU A 138 -0.08 -7.53 -23.02
CA GLU A 138 -0.68 -6.84 -21.87
C GLU A 138 -0.42 -7.61 -20.55
N LEU A 139 -0.51 -8.95 -20.58
CA LEU A 139 -0.19 -9.78 -19.40
C LEU A 139 1.30 -9.68 -19.00
N LYS A 140 2.18 -9.70 -20.00
CA LYS A 140 3.63 -9.53 -19.80
C LYS A 140 3.94 -8.17 -19.18
N TYR A 141 3.35 -7.10 -19.72
CA TYR A 141 3.46 -5.76 -19.16
C TYR A 141 2.91 -5.71 -17.73
N LEU A 142 1.71 -6.21 -17.50
CA LEU A 142 1.07 -6.22 -16.18
C LEU A 142 1.95 -6.95 -15.16
N SER A 143 2.46 -8.13 -15.49
CA SER A 143 3.36 -8.90 -14.61
C SER A 143 4.62 -8.13 -14.24
N TYR A 144 5.26 -7.46 -15.22
CA TYR A 144 6.41 -6.61 -14.97
C TYR A 144 6.05 -5.41 -14.07
N ALA A 145 4.98 -4.71 -14.41
CA ALA A 145 4.53 -3.50 -13.71
C ALA A 145 4.11 -3.81 -12.26
N LEU A 146 3.40 -4.91 -12.02
CA LEU A 146 3.04 -5.37 -10.68
C LEU A 146 4.27 -5.61 -9.79
N LYS A 147 5.29 -6.29 -10.33
CA LYS A 147 6.56 -6.54 -9.60
C LYS A 147 7.28 -5.24 -9.28
N LYS A 148 7.33 -4.29 -10.22
CA LYS A 148 7.94 -2.97 -10.05
C LYS A 148 7.21 -2.14 -8.99
N THR A 149 5.89 -2.06 -9.10
CA THR A 149 5.03 -1.33 -8.16
C THR A 149 5.15 -1.89 -6.74
N SER A 150 5.10 -3.22 -6.58
CA SER A 150 5.26 -3.88 -5.28
C SER A 150 6.59 -3.54 -4.61
N LYS A 151 7.69 -3.51 -5.38
CA LYS A 151 9.01 -3.07 -4.87
C LYS A 151 9.01 -1.59 -4.47
N ALA A 152 8.35 -0.74 -5.25
CA ALA A 152 8.31 0.71 -5.04
C ALA A 152 7.49 1.11 -3.80
N LEU A 153 6.51 0.32 -3.38
CA LEU A 153 5.75 0.56 -2.16
C LEU A 153 6.64 0.57 -0.90
N GLY A 154 7.67 -0.25 -0.84
CA GLY A 154 8.66 -0.23 0.22
C GLY A 154 8.08 -0.40 1.63
N SER A 155 8.40 0.51 2.52
CA SER A 155 7.94 0.49 3.91
C SER A 155 7.29 1.82 4.33
N PHE A 156 6.42 1.79 5.33
CA PHE A 156 5.79 2.99 5.91
C PHE A 156 6.76 3.90 6.67
N LYS A 157 8.03 3.49 6.87
CA LYS A 157 9.02 4.28 7.59
C LYS A 157 9.76 5.19 6.63
N LYS A 158 9.61 6.51 6.77
CA LYS A 158 10.43 7.49 6.02
C LYS A 158 11.87 7.47 6.53
N LYS A 159 12.79 7.07 5.68
CA LYS A 159 14.22 7.00 5.96
C LYS A 159 15.00 7.68 4.82
N VAL A 160 16.16 8.22 5.17
CA VAL A 160 17.13 8.63 4.14
C VAL A 160 17.69 7.36 3.48
N THR A 161 17.52 7.25 2.19
CA THR A 161 17.98 6.09 1.41
C THR A 161 19.50 6.07 1.26
N TYR A 162 20.04 4.94 0.88
CA TYR A 162 21.49 4.82 0.60
C TYR A 162 21.94 5.80 -0.49
N SER A 163 21.17 5.93 -1.56
CA SER A 163 21.46 6.86 -2.66
C SER A 163 21.41 8.32 -2.21
N GLU A 164 20.40 8.69 -1.40
CA GLU A 164 20.31 10.05 -0.84
C GLU A 164 21.49 10.40 0.07
N LYS A 165 22.01 9.42 0.86
CA LYS A 165 23.17 9.64 1.73
C LYS A 165 24.41 10.02 0.93
N LYS A 166 24.64 9.41 -0.25
CA LYS A 166 25.75 9.75 -1.12
C LYS A 166 25.69 11.22 -1.62
N ASN A 167 24.47 11.66 -1.91
CA ASN A 167 24.23 13.00 -2.47
C ASN A 167 24.05 14.08 -1.38
N LYS A 168 24.03 13.70 -0.10
CA LYS A 168 23.70 14.60 1.02
C LYS A 168 24.56 15.88 1.03
N LYS A 169 25.88 15.74 0.81
CA LYS A 169 26.83 16.90 0.79
C LYS A 169 26.49 17.91 -0.30
N ALA A 170 26.17 17.42 -1.50
CA ALA A 170 25.92 18.26 -2.66
C ALA A 170 24.54 18.91 -2.65
N VAL A 171 23.52 18.21 -2.11
CA VAL A 171 22.12 18.64 -2.22
C VAL A 171 21.65 19.44 -1.02
N ARG A 172 21.99 19.04 0.21
CA ARG A 172 21.55 19.75 1.42
C ARG A 172 22.33 21.07 1.62
N LYS A 173 21.68 22.00 2.29
CA LYS A 173 22.26 23.26 2.72
C LYS A 173 22.55 23.23 4.21
N THR A 174 23.43 24.14 4.64
CA THR A 174 23.79 24.36 6.04
C THR A 174 23.76 25.88 6.28
N TYR A 175 23.45 26.34 7.47
CA TYR A 175 23.62 27.75 7.85
C TYR A 175 25.07 28.02 8.09
N TYR A 176 25.55 29.11 7.48
CA TYR A 176 26.89 29.67 7.64
C TYR A 176 26.79 31.10 8.14
N PHE A 177 27.78 31.54 8.88
CA PHE A 177 27.91 32.95 9.20
C PHE A 177 28.32 33.74 7.95
N LYS A 178 27.50 34.69 7.55
CA LYS A 178 27.77 35.61 6.44
C LYS A 178 28.79 36.67 6.83
N ASN A 179 28.73 37.11 8.10
CA ASN A 179 29.60 38.16 8.67
C ASN A 179 30.43 37.57 9.82
N ARG A 180 31.50 38.28 10.17
CA ARG A 180 32.28 38.05 11.39
C ARG A 180 31.46 38.53 12.59
N ILE A 181 31.16 37.62 13.53
CA ILE A 181 30.41 37.93 14.74
C ILE A 181 31.38 38.00 15.92
N LEU A 182 31.38 39.13 16.61
CA LEU A 182 32.22 39.32 17.79
C LEU A 182 31.63 38.58 19.00
N LYS A 183 32.49 38.28 19.98
CA LYS A 183 32.04 37.74 21.26
C LYS A 183 31.04 38.70 21.90
N ASN A 184 29.99 38.17 22.48
CA ASN A 184 28.91 38.92 23.15
C ASN A 184 27.94 39.69 22.21
N SER A 185 28.20 39.72 20.89
CA SER A 185 27.23 40.28 19.93
C SER A 185 26.00 39.39 19.81
N VAL A 186 24.81 39.98 19.67
CA VAL A 186 23.58 39.29 19.42
C VAL A 186 23.57 38.81 17.97
N ILE A 187 23.26 37.52 17.76
CA ILE A 187 23.20 36.91 16.42
C ILE A 187 21.81 37.14 15.84
N SER A 188 21.75 37.77 14.67
CA SER A 188 20.54 38.02 13.88
C SER A 188 20.44 37.08 12.69
N LEU A 189 19.28 37.09 12.03
CA LEU A 189 19.10 36.33 10.78
C LEU A 189 19.98 36.87 9.66
N ASP A 190 20.25 38.18 9.63
CA ASP A 190 21.07 38.83 8.62
C ASP A 190 22.56 38.43 8.71
N ASP A 191 22.98 37.89 9.84
CA ASP A 191 24.32 37.32 10.02
C ASP A 191 24.51 35.95 9.41
N LEU A 192 23.41 35.32 8.95
CA LEU A 192 23.41 33.95 8.48
C LEU A 192 23.06 33.84 6.98
N ILE A 193 23.66 32.87 6.33
CA ILE A 193 23.33 32.48 4.96
C ILE A 193 23.13 30.99 4.90
N PHE A 194 22.04 30.55 4.23
CA PHE A 194 21.70 29.15 4.04
C PHE A 194 22.15 28.67 2.67
N LYS A 195 23.33 28.07 2.60
CA LYS A 195 23.98 27.67 1.35
C LYS A 195 24.56 26.25 1.39
N ARG A 196 25.04 25.79 0.25
CA ARG A 196 25.84 24.57 0.10
C ARG A 196 27.34 24.90 0.24
N PRO A 197 28.17 23.90 0.55
CA PRO A 197 27.87 22.46 0.77
C PRO A 197 27.27 22.18 2.15
N PHE A 198 26.67 21.00 2.31
CA PHE A 198 26.26 20.51 3.62
C PHE A 198 27.49 20.02 4.40
N ILE A 199 27.75 20.59 5.56
CA ILE A 199 28.83 20.15 6.44
C ILE A 199 28.27 19.28 7.57
N LYS A 200 27.27 19.77 8.28
CA LYS A 200 26.66 19.10 9.42
C LYS A 200 25.19 19.48 9.58
N GLU A 201 24.44 18.69 10.33
CA GLU A 201 23.06 19.03 10.65
C GLU A 201 23.03 20.18 11.66
N ASN A 202 22.56 21.32 11.21
CA ASN A 202 22.44 22.52 12.05
C ASN A 202 21.13 23.28 11.80
N SER A 203 20.23 22.72 10.99
CA SER A 203 18.97 23.40 10.63
C SER A 203 18.14 23.79 11.85
N PHE A 204 18.14 22.96 12.86
CA PHE A 204 17.42 23.24 14.12
C PHE A 204 18.20 24.14 15.09
N LYS A 205 19.52 24.29 14.93
CA LYS A 205 20.33 25.15 15.81
C LYS A 205 19.96 26.61 15.67
N ILE A 206 19.41 27.00 14.50
CA ILE A 206 18.97 28.37 14.28
C ILE A 206 18.01 28.85 15.35
N PHE A 207 17.03 28.01 15.75
CA PHE A 207 16.03 28.31 16.79
C PHE A 207 16.69 28.57 18.17
N ASN A 208 17.86 27.99 18.41
CA ASN A 208 18.61 28.13 19.65
C ASN A 208 19.72 29.16 19.56
N THR A 209 19.91 29.80 18.42
CA THR A 209 21.05 30.74 18.16
C THR A 209 20.56 32.14 17.93
N LEU A 210 19.48 32.35 17.20
CA LEU A 210 18.93 33.69 16.93
C LEU A 210 18.52 34.40 18.23
N GLY A 211 18.85 35.69 18.31
CA GLY A 211 18.56 36.53 19.47
C GLY A 211 19.48 36.32 20.66
N LYS A 212 20.41 35.36 20.60
CA LYS A 212 21.35 35.07 21.69
C LYS A 212 22.72 35.71 21.44
N LYS A 213 23.41 36.04 22.54
CA LYS A 213 24.79 36.54 22.50
C LYS A 213 25.74 35.42 22.06
N SER A 214 26.66 35.75 21.15
CA SER A 214 27.69 34.80 20.75
C SER A 214 28.71 34.60 21.87
N ILE A 215 28.93 33.35 22.27
CA ILE A 215 29.90 32.99 23.30
C ILE A 215 31.35 33.19 22.79
N ASN A 216 31.57 32.95 21.49
CA ASN A 216 32.86 33.01 20.84
C ASN A 216 32.79 33.83 19.56
N ILE A 217 33.94 34.32 19.07
CA ILE A 217 34.01 34.92 17.74
C ILE A 217 33.65 33.91 16.68
N LYS A 218 32.75 34.27 15.75
CA LYS A 218 32.39 33.44 14.58
C LYS A 218 33.08 34.03 13.36
N LYS A 219 33.73 33.15 12.58
CA LYS A 219 34.39 33.53 11.33
C LYS A 219 33.39 33.49 10.18
N ILE A 220 33.59 34.32 9.18
CA ILE A 220 32.88 34.28 7.91
C ILE A 220 32.99 32.86 7.35
N ASP A 221 31.90 32.36 6.74
CA ASP A 221 31.80 31.01 6.18
C ASP A 221 31.99 29.83 7.16
N SER A 222 32.05 30.11 8.47
CA SER A 222 31.97 29.03 9.44
C SER A 222 30.54 28.53 9.56
N ALA A 223 30.35 27.20 9.69
CA ALA A 223 29.02 26.64 9.89
C ALA A 223 28.50 26.93 11.30
N LEU A 224 27.17 27.19 11.38
CA LEU A 224 26.44 27.44 12.62
C LEU A 224 26.54 26.27 13.61
#